data_e4089f79b9cb3875435c9cf5373c9a42
#
_entry.id   e4089f79b9cb3875435c9cf5373c9a42
#
_cell.length_a   1.000
_cell.length_b   1.000
_cell.length_c   1.000
_cell.angle_alpha   90.00
_cell.angle_beta   90.00
_cell.angle_gamma   90.00
#
_symmetry.space_group_name_H-M   'P 1'
#
loop_
_entity.id
_entity.type
_entity.pdbx_description
1 polymer ?
#
loop_
_entity_poly.entity_id
_entity_poly.type
_entity_poly.pdbx_seq_one_letter_code
_entity_poly.pdbx_strand_id
1 'polypeptide(L)'
;METKRTRWFLIATGLLVAAALIAPWASAFQPKEGETITALESRLREAMAAKFPQAKVRSVTVLDAELVEVFTGDQLLYAHKSGKWFIRGQQYSTETGANLSMQRLEVLQKVDFKSLPTKGAIEYHVPGATRTVAIFSDPRCGFCKRLEAELAKQSEFNVRVYPIAMLGPESRKVVRDISCSPQASIAWRKYLIDNIPPPASDDAKCDAKDADNLLSLSRELGVGGTPTLFFEDGTRMVGALPIDQVRQRALR
;
A
#
# COMPACT_ATOMS: atom_id res chain seq x y z
N MET A 1 13.83 -28.83 -84.68
CA MET A 1 13.16 -29.42 -84.24
C MET A 1 13.59 -30.54 -83.32
N GLU A 2 14.53 -30.44 -82.45
CA GLU A 2 14.97 -31.54 -81.61
C GLU A 2 14.72 -31.21 -80.13
N THR A 3 14.00 -32.07 -79.51
CA THR A 3 13.72 -32.07 -78.10
C THR A 3 14.90 -32.64 -77.30
N LYS A 4 15.62 -31.81 -76.52
CA LYS A 4 16.63 -32.29 -75.59
C LYS A 4 16.01 -32.57 -74.25
N ARG A 5 15.89 -33.85 -73.89
CA ARG A 5 15.60 -34.33 -72.54
C ARG A 5 16.81 -34.10 -71.62
N THR A 6 16.71 -33.28 -70.62
CA THR A 6 17.73 -33.12 -69.57
C THR A 6 17.37 -34.00 -68.39
N ARG A 7 18.25 -34.93 -68.04
CA ARG A 7 18.14 -35.85 -66.88
C ARG A 7 18.35 -35.09 -65.59
N TRP A 8 17.42 -35.24 -64.69
CA TRP A 8 17.57 -34.74 -63.31
C TRP A 8 18.40 -35.75 -62.51
N PHE A 9 19.55 -35.30 -61.98
CA PHE A 9 20.33 -36.01 -60.98
C PHE A 9 19.77 -35.64 -59.64
N LEU A 10 19.24 -36.61 -58.87
CA LEU A 10 18.91 -36.52 -57.51
C LEU A 10 20.21 -36.52 -56.68
N ILE A 11 20.60 -35.37 -56.17
CA ILE A 11 21.63 -35.28 -55.14
C ILE A 11 20.89 -35.33 -53.78
N ALA A 12 20.99 -36.47 -53.11
CA ALA A 12 20.57 -36.62 -51.72
C ALA A 12 21.59 -35.92 -50.84
N THR A 13 21.33 -34.66 -50.48
CA THR A 13 22.07 -33.96 -49.43
C THR A 13 21.49 -34.38 -48.09
N GLY A 14 22.27 -35.15 -47.33
CA GLY A 14 21.96 -35.52 -45.97
C GLY A 14 21.88 -34.26 -45.10
N LEU A 15 20.71 -34.01 -44.53
CA LEU A 15 20.52 -33.04 -43.44
C LEU A 15 21.17 -33.62 -42.17
N LEU A 16 22.37 -33.16 -41.88
CA LEU A 16 22.95 -33.26 -40.53
C LEU A 16 22.06 -32.42 -39.60
N VAL A 17 21.18 -33.09 -38.87
CA VAL A 17 20.48 -32.49 -37.73
C VAL A 17 21.54 -32.22 -36.65
N ALA A 18 22.04 -31.00 -36.60
CA ALA A 18 22.78 -30.53 -35.45
C ALA A 18 21.84 -30.54 -34.28
N ALA A 19 21.91 -31.58 -33.44
CA ALA A 19 21.28 -31.58 -32.12
C ALA A 19 21.93 -30.45 -31.32
N ALA A 20 21.31 -29.27 -31.34
CA ALA A 20 21.67 -28.18 -30.45
C ALA A 20 21.50 -28.71 -29.03
N LEU A 21 22.61 -28.83 -28.31
CA LEU A 21 22.64 -29.03 -26.87
C LEU A 21 22.01 -27.78 -26.24
N ILE A 22 20.68 -27.80 -26.13
CA ILE A 22 19.94 -26.79 -25.36
C ILE A 22 20.39 -26.96 -23.93
N ALA A 23 21.16 -26.01 -23.44
CA ALA A 23 21.67 -26.01 -22.07
C ALA A 23 20.49 -26.14 -21.09
N PRO A 24 20.62 -26.95 -20.03
CA PRO A 24 19.51 -27.28 -19.12
C PRO A 24 18.87 -26.06 -18.42
N TRP A 25 19.47 -24.88 -18.52
CA TRP A 25 18.90 -23.64 -18.03
C TRP A 25 17.78 -23.06 -18.91
N ALA A 26 17.74 -23.39 -20.21
CA ALA A 26 16.72 -22.86 -21.13
C ALA A 26 15.33 -23.46 -20.89
N SER A 27 15.26 -24.73 -20.48
CA SER A 27 13.98 -25.39 -20.15
C SER A 27 13.36 -24.95 -18.80
N ALA A 28 14.15 -24.28 -17.96
CA ALA A 28 13.68 -23.78 -16.66
C ALA A 28 12.92 -22.45 -16.74
N PHE A 29 12.83 -21.83 -17.94
CA PHE A 29 12.24 -20.51 -18.17
C PHE A 29 10.94 -20.52 -18.97
N GLN A 30 10.41 -21.70 -19.32
CA GLN A 30 9.12 -21.74 -20.02
C GLN A 30 7.98 -21.51 -19.02
N PRO A 31 7.08 -20.54 -19.27
CA PRO A 31 5.85 -20.43 -18.51
C PRO A 31 5.06 -21.73 -18.72
N LYS A 32 4.45 -22.24 -17.64
CA LYS A 32 3.49 -23.34 -17.78
C LYS A 32 2.29 -22.79 -18.55
N GLU A 33 2.13 -23.19 -19.79
CA GLU A 33 0.94 -22.87 -20.58
C GLU A 33 -0.30 -23.38 -19.83
N GLY A 34 -1.28 -22.48 -19.59
CA GLY A 34 -2.53 -22.83 -18.92
C GLY A 34 -2.55 -22.64 -17.40
N GLU A 35 -1.51 -22.06 -16.77
CA GLU A 35 -1.58 -21.73 -15.33
C GLU A 35 -2.64 -20.66 -15.07
N THR A 36 -3.57 -20.94 -14.13
CA THR A 36 -4.56 -19.95 -13.70
C THR A 36 -3.91 -18.85 -12.87
N ILE A 37 -4.52 -17.65 -12.83
CA ILE A 37 -4.04 -16.52 -12.01
C ILE A 37 -3.92 -16.95 -10.54
N THR A 38 -4.87 -17.72 -10.04
CA THR A 38 -4.87 -18.24 -8.65
C THR A 38 -3.67 -19.16 -8.38
N ALA A 39 -3.32 -20.05 -9.30
CA ALA A 39 -2.16 -20.91 -9.17
C ALA A 39 -0.84 -20.11 -9.23
N LEU A 40 -0.77 -19.11 -10.11
CA LEU A 40 0.35 -18.18 -10.20
C LEU A 40 0.52 -17.37 -8.89
N GLU A 41 -0.57 -16.85 -8.33
CA GLU A 41 -0.54 -16.14 -7.04
C GLU A 41 -0.03 -17.02 -5.90
N SER A 42 -0.54 -18.26 -5.78
CA SER A 42 -0.09 -19.19 -4.75
C SER A 42 1.40 -19.47 -4.86
N ARG A 43 1.87 -19.75 -6.05
CA ARG A 43 3.28 -20.04 -6.31
C ARG A 43 4.19 -18.85 -6.01
N LEU A 44 3.80 -17.64 -6.41
CA LEU A 44 4.56 -16.43 -6.11
C LEU A 44 4.54 -16.10 -4.61
N ARG A 45 3.41 -16.31 -3.95
CA ARG A 45 3.25 -16.14 -2.51
C ARG A 45 4.20 -17.07 -1.75
N GLU A 46 4.25 -18.35 -2.11
CA GLU A 46 5.16 -19.34 -1.51
C GLU A 46 6.63 -18.99 -1.77
N ALA A 47 6.98 -18.67 -3.01
CA ALA A 47 8.35 -18.32 -3.39
C ALA A 47 8.85 -17.06 -2.65
N MET A 48 7.98 -16.08 -2.47
CA MET A 48 8.32 -14.85 -1.74
C MET A 48 8.37 -15.09 -0.22
N ALA A 49 7.40 -15.80 0.35
CA ALA A 49 7.33 -16.05 1.79
C ALA A 49 8.56 -16.80 2.31
N ALA A 50 9.12 -17.70 1.52
CA ALA A 50 10.30 -18.48 1.88
C ALA A 50 11.57 -17.63 2.10
N LYS A 51 11.68 -16.48 1.43
CA LYS A 51 12.86 -15.60 1.49
C LYS A 51 12.55 -14.21 2.06
N PHE A 52 11.31 -13.77 1.95
CA PHE A 52 10.83 -12.44 2.33
C PHE A 52 9.52 -12.55 3.13
N PRO A 53 9.52 -13.14 4.34
CA PRO A 53 8.32 -13.45 5.12
C PRO A 53 7.47 -12.22 5.48
N GLN A 54 8.07 -11.02 5.48
CA GLN A 54 7.36 -9.75 5.68
C GLN A 54 6.62 -9.26 4.44
N ALA A 55 6.98 -9.73 3.24
CA ALA A 55 6.32 -9.34 1.99
C ALA A 55 5.03 -10.17 1.79
N LYS A 56 3.92 -9.68 2.33
CA LYS A 56 2.61 -10.33 2.21
C LYS A 56 1.99 -10.03 0.85
N VAL A 57 2.06 -10.97 -0.08
CA VAL A 57 1.41 -10.84 -1.39
C VAL A 57 -0.11 -10.71 -1.21
N ARG A 58 -0.69 -9.60 -1.66
CA ARG A 58 -2.12 -9.30 -1.65
C ARG A 58 -2.79 -9.68 -2.97
N SER A 59 -2.17 -9.27 -4.08
CA SER A 59 -2.64 -9.62 -5.43
C SER A 59 -1.49 -9.70 -6.41
N VAL A 60 -1.72 -10.42 -7.51
CA VAL A 60 -0.83 -10.52 -8.65
C VAL A 60 -1.61 -10.12 -9.91
N THR A 61 -1.02 -9.27 -10.74
CA THR A 61 -1.58 -8.85 -12.03
C THR A 61 -0.59 -9.18 -13.13
N VAL A 62 -1.03 -9.89 -14.15
CA VAL A 62 -0.20 -10.20 -15.33
C VAL A 62 -0.05 -8.94 -16.16
N LEU A 63 1.17 -8.52 -16.44
CA LEU A 63 1.48 -7.37 -17.28
C LEU A 63 1.76 -7.78 -18.73
N ASP A 64 2.55 -8.84 -18.91
CA ASP A 64 2.87 -9.40 -20.23
C ASP A 64 3.15 -10.91 -20.16
N ALA A 65 3.81 -11.46 -21.19
CA ALA A 65 4.12 -12.88 -21.28
C ALA A 65 4.96 -13.41 -20.10
N GLU A 66 5.83 -12.60 -19.52
CA GLU A 66 6.80 -13.03 -18.50
C GLU A 66 6.75 -12.23 -17.21
N LEU A 67 6.25 -10.97 -17.25
CA LEU A 67 6.26 -10.03 -16.15
C LEU A 67 4.90 -9.94 -15.46
N VAL A 68 4.92 -9.91 -14.16
CA VAL A 68 3.75 -9.69 -13.31
C VAL A 68 4.00 -8.58 -12.31
N GLU A 69 2.93 -7.86 -11.99
CA GLU A 69 2.85 -6.93 -10.88
C GLU A 69 2.44 -7.71 -9.62
N VAL A 70 3.14 -7.50 -8.52
CA VAL A 70 2.84 -8.09 -7.21
C VAL A 70 2.60 -6.97 -6.21
N PHE A 71 1.37 -6.88 -5.73
CA PHE A 71 0.98 -5.92 -4.70
C PHE A 71 1.09 -6.55 -3.31
N THR A 72 1.80 -5.89 -2.38
CA THR A 72 2.01 -6.36 -1.01
C THR A 72 1.17 -5.62 0.04
N GLY A 73 0.35 -4.66 -0.40
CA GLY A 73 -0.46 -3.80 0.46
C GLY A 73 0.13 -2.41 0.65
N ASP A 74 1.43 -2.30 0.73
CA ASP A 74 2.18 -1.04 0.90
C ASP A 74 3.01 -0.65 -0.33
N GLN A 75 3.39 -1.62 -1.16
CA GLN A 75 4.26 -1.39 -2.32
C GLN A 75 3.92 -2.31 -3.50
N LEU A 76 4.39 -1.90 -4.68
CA LEU A 76 4.40 -2.72 -5.88
C LEU A 76 5.79 -3.28 -6.11
N LEU A 77 5.83 -4.55 -6.47
CA LEU A 77 7.00 -5.26 -6.97
C LEU A 77 6.68 -5.79 -8.36
N TYR A 78 7.70 -6.00 -9.16
CA TYR A 78 7.57 -6.62 -10.46
C TYR A 78 8.33 -7.94 -10.44
N ALA A 79 7.69 -9.03 -10.79
CA ALA A 79 8.27 -10.35 -10.71
C ALA A 79 8.16 -11.08 -12.05
N HIS A 80 9.10 -11.98 -12.30
CA HIS A 80 8.95 -12.93 -13.39
C HIS A 80 7.91 -13.99 -13.00
N LYS A 81 7.06 -14.39 -13.92
CA LYS A 81 6.02 -15.41 -13.69
C LYS A 81 6.56 -16.70 -13.04
N SER A 82 7.79 -17.09 -13.32
CA SER A 82 8.40 -18.27 -12.69
C SER A 82 8.65 -18.10 -11.19
N GLY A 83 8.60 -16.90 -10.63
CA GLY A 83 8.93 -16.61 -9.24
C GLY A 83 10.42 -16.64 -8.89
N LYS A 84 11.31 -16.77 -9.89
CA LYS A 84 12.76 -16.89 -9.65
C LYS A 84 13.43 -15.58 -9.25
N TRP A 85 12.85 -14.45 -9.64
CA TRP A 85 13.35 -13.13 -9.30
C TRP A 85 12.21 -12.11 -9.24
N PHE A 86 12.44 -11.03 -8.53
CA PHE A 86 11.59 -9.85 -8.53
C PHE A 86 12.45 -8.58 -8.53
N ILE A 87 11.84 -7.50 -8.98
CA ILE A 87 12.42 -6.16 -9.01
C ILE A 87 11.62 -5.27 -8.06
N ARG A 88 12.33 -4.56 -7.18
CA ARG A 88 11.78 -3.42 -6.45
C ARG A 88 12.15 -2.16 -7.21
N GLY A 89 11.16 -1.50 -7.78
CA GLY A 89 11.38 -0.31 -8.60
C GLY A 89 10.07 0.35 -8.97
N GLN A 90 10.14 1.34 -9.86
CA GLN A 90 8.99 2.08 -10.35
C GLN A 90 8.98 2.09 -11.87
N GLN A 91 7.80 2.02 -12.45
CA GLN A 91 7.57 2.19 -13.88
C GLN A 91 7.23 3.64 -14.17
N TYR A 92 7.83 4.18 -15.21
CA TYR A 92 7.54 5.51 -15.74
C TYR A 92 7.10 5.41 -17.19
N SER A 93 6.11 6.19 -17.58
CA SER A 93 5.74 6.35 -18.98
C SER A 93 6.86 7.11 -19.71
N THR A 94 7.35 6.54 -20.80
CA THR A 94 8.34 7.22 -21.66
C THR A 94 7.72 8.34 -22.51
N GLU A 95 6.40 8.33 -22.66
CA GLU A 95 5.66 9.35 -23.41
C GLU A 95 5.37 10.59 -22.56
N THR A 96 4.96 10.37 -21.29
CA THR A 96 4.46 11.46 -20.43
C THR A 96 5.36 11.76 -19.25
N GLY A 97 6.35 10.91 -18.93
CA GLY A 97 7.15 10.97 -17.71
C GLY A 97 6.39 10.59 -16.44
N ALA A 98 5.11 10.21 -16.56
CA ALA A 98 4.28 9.87 -15.40
C ALA A 98 4.76 8.61 -14.69
N ASN A 99 4.72 8.62 -13.35
CA ASN A 99 5.01 7.46 -12.53
C ASN A 99 3.80 6.51 -12.50
N LEU A 100 3.83 5.49 -13.34
CA LEU A 100 2.74 4.51 -13.48
C LEU A 100 2.57 3.66 -12.22
N SER A 101 3.67 3.30 -11.57
CA SER A 101 3.63 2.52 -10.32
C SER A 101 2.91 3.27 -9.21
N MET A 102 3.16 4.58 -9.07
CA MET A 102 2.48 5.40 -8.06
C MET A 102 0.99 5.55 -8.35
N GLN A 103 0.62 5.79 -9.62
CA GLN A 103 -0.79 5.85 -10.03
C GLN A 103 -1.51 4.52 -9.75
N ARG A 104 -0.84 3.41 -10.08
CA ARG A 104 -1.38 2.08 -9.83
C ARG A 104 -1.52 1.79 -8.34
N LEU A 105 -0.52 2.14 -7.56
CA LEU A 105 -0.52 1.97 -6.10
C LEU A 105 -1.67 2.77 -5.46
N GLU A 106 -1.91 4.00 -5.90
CA GLU A 106 -3.03 4.82 -5.43
C GLU A 106 -4.38 4.11 -5.64
N VAL A 107 -4.57 3.46 -6.79
CA VAL A 107 -5.79 2.68 -7.08
C VAL A 107 -5.91 1.44 -6.20
N LEU A 108 -4.83 0.66 -6.06
CA LEU A 108 -4.82 -0.58 -5.29
C LEU A 108 -4.94 -0.36 -3.77
N GLN A 109 -4.57 0.83 -3.31
CA GLN A 109 -4.62 1.21 -1.91
C GLN A 109 -5.89 1.97 -1.52
N LYS A 110 -6.84 2.14 -2.43
CA LYS A 110 -8.13 2.75 -2.09
C LYS A 110 -8.84 1.95 -1.01
N VAL A 111 -9.43 2.69 -0.08
CA VAL A 111 -10.26 2.13 0.98
C VAL A 111 -11.70 2.57 0.79
N ASP A 112 -12.64 1.80 1.29
CA ASP A 112 -14.00 2.29 1.46
C ASP A 112 -14.03 3.23 2.68
N PHE A 113 -13.98 4.52 2.42
CA PHE A 113 -13.97 5.54 3.47
C PHE A 113 -15.18 5.44 4.41
N LYS A 114 -16.34 5.03 3.89
CA LYS A 114 -17.56 4.91 4.67
C LYS A 114 -17.53 3.74 5.64
N SER A 115 -16.71 2.73 5.36
CA SER A 115 -16.52 1.58 6.26
C SER A 115 -15.58 1.87 7.43
N LEU A 116 -14.88 3.02 7.43
CA LEU A 116 -14.01 3.39 8.53
C LEU A 116 -14.83 3.63 9.82
N PRO A 117 -14.50 2.98 10.94
CA PRO A 117 -15.29 3.08 12.16
C PRO A 117 -15.23 4.50 12.76
N THR A 118 -16.31 4.92 13.40
CA THR A 118 -16.32 6.13 14.21
C THR A 118 -15.93 5.85 15.66
N LYS A 119 -16.12 4.62 16.12
CA LYS A 119 -15.79 4.19 17.47
C LYS A 119 -14.29 4.25 17.72
N GLY A 120 -13.90 4.90 18.81
CA GLY A 120 -12.50 5.13 19.18
C GLY A 120 -11.82 6.28 18.42
N ALA A 121 -12.47 6.84 17.41
CA ALA A 121 -11.97 8.02 16.70
C ALA A 121 -12.24 9.31 17.50
N ILE A 122 -11.39 10.30 17.28
CA ILE A 122 -11.56 11.66 17.77
C ILE A 122 -12.06 12.50 16.59
N GLU A 123 -13.21 13.15 16.76
CA GLU A 123 -13.82 13.95 15.69
C GLU A 123 -13.75 15.44 16.00
N TYR A 124 -13.39 16.21 14.98
CA TYR A 124 -13.43 17.66 14.95
C TYR A 124 -14.38 18.09 13.84
N HIS A 125 -15.53 18.63 14.25
CA HIS A 125 -16.53 19.13 13.34
C HIS A 125 -16.34 20.61 13.05
N VAL A 126 -16.42 20.97 11.78
CA VAL A 126 -16.37 22.35 11.32
C VAL A 126 -17.77 22.74 10.85
N PRO A 127 -18.37 23.82 11.38
CA PRO A 127 -19.69 24.27 10.95
C PRO A 127 -19.76 24.51 9.44
N GLY A 128 -20.72 23.88 8.77
CA GLY A 128 -20.91 23.98 7.31
C GLY A 128 -20.00 23.09 6.46
N ALA A 129 -18.99 22.41 7.03
CA ALA A 129 -18.16 21.48 6.28
C ALA A 129 -18.93 20.20 5.95
N THR A 130 -18.83 19.77 4.68
CA THR A 130 -19.47 18.55 4.17
C THR A 130 -18.48 17.42 3.91
N ARG A 131 -17.19 17.73 3.96
CA ARG A 131 -16.10 16.76 3.71
C ARG A 131 -15.40 16.40 5.00
N THR A 132 -14.88 15.18 5.05
CA THR A 132 -14.11 14.65 6.21
C THR A 132 -12.80 14.05 5.75
N VAL A 133 -11.73 14.38 6.46
CA VAL A 133 -10.42 13.73 6.31
C VAL A 133 -10.18 12.82 7.51
N ALA A 134 -9.90 11.55 7.27
CA ALA A 134 -9.58 10.57 8.29
C ALA A 134 -8.05 10.44 8.43
N ILE A 135 -7.52 10.44 9.64
CA ILE A 135 -6.07 10.52 9.89
C ILE A 135 -5.65 9.50 10.93
N PHE A 136 -4.82 8.54 10.54
CA PHE A 136 -4.12 7.66 11.48
C PHE A 136 -2.88 8.38 12.01
N SER A 137 -2.84 8.61 13.30
CA SER A 137 -1.87 9.51 13.94
C SER A 137 -1.34 8.93 15.24
N ASP A 138 0.00 8.98 15.40
CA ASP A 138 0.66 8.59 16.66
C ASP A 138 1.00 9.86 17.44
N PRO A 139 0.61 9.96 18.72
CA PRO A 139 0.78 11.18 19.52
C PRO A 139 2.25 11.56 19.75
N ARG A 140 3.18 10.61 19.66
CA ARG A 140 4.61 10.88 19.82
C ARG A 140 5.34 11.15 18.51
N CYS A 141 4.65 11.02 17.36
CA CYS A 141 5.23 11.30 16.06
C CYS A 141 5.36 12.82 15.83
N GLY A 142 6.58 13.31 15.63
CA GLY A 142 6.83 14.73 15.36
C GLY A 142 6.16 15.26 14.09
N PHE A 143 5.99 14.40 13.07
CA PHE A 143 5.25 14.72 11.86
C PHE A 143 3.74 14.87 12.13
N CYS A 144 3.19 14.03 13.02
CA CYS A 144 1.80 14.13 13.44
C CYS A 144 1.54 15.42 14.20
N LYS A 145 2.44 15.81 15.11
CA LYS A 145 2.35 17.07 15.85
C LYS A 145 2.32 18.28 14.92
N ARG A 146 3.19 18.31 13.91
CA ARG A 146 3.21 19.40 12.92
C ARG A 146 1.90 19.47 12.13
N LEU A 147 1.42 18.32 11.65
CA LEU A 147 0.15 18.27 10.91
C LEU A 147 -1.02 18.72 11.79
N GLU A 148 -1.12 18.26 13.04
CA GLU A 148 -2.20 18.63 13.94
C GLU A 148 -2.25 20.14 14.20
N ALA A 149 -1.08 20.79 14.33
CA ALA A 149 -1.00 22.24 14.51
C ALA A 149 -1.55 23.01 13.28
N GLU A 150 -1.39 22.49 12.08
CA GLU A 150 -1.96 23.07 10.85
C GLU A 150 -3.47 22.75 10.72
N LEU A 151 -3.86 21.52 11.04
CA LEU A 151 -5.27 21.10 11.01
C LEU A 151 -6.13 21.86 12.03
N ALA A 152 -5.57 22.27 13.15
CA ALA A 152 -6.28 23.07 14.15
C ALA A 152 -6.64 24.48 13.69
N LYS A 153 -5.97 24.99 12.64
CA LYS A 153 -6.19 26.34 12.09
C LYS A 153 -7.18 26.37 10.90
N GLN A 154 -7.44 25.20 10.28
CA GLN A 154 -8.32 25.14 9.11
C GLN A 154 -9.80 25.05 9.52
N SER A 155 -10.70 25.53 8.64
CA SER A 155 -12.15 25.60 8.86
C SER A 155 -12.96 25.17 7.64
N GLU A 156 -12.42 24.26 6.81
CA GLU A 156 -13.03 23.92 5.51
C GLU A 156 -13.53 22.47 5.45
N PHE A 157 -12.96 21.59 6.27
CA PHE A 157 -13.34 20.17 6.32
C PHE A 157 -13.28 19.62 7.75
N ASN A 158 -14.07 18.61 8.01
CA ASN A 158 -14.05 17.87 9.26
C ASN A 158 -12.80 16.99 9.34
N VAL A 159 -12.32 16.74 10.55
CA VAL A 159 -11.18 15.86 10.80
C VAL A 159 -11.60 14.73 11.74
N ARG A 160 -11.32 13.48 11.33
CA ARG A 160 -11.48 12.28 12.14
C ARG A 160 -10.11 11.68 12.40
N VAL A 161 -9.63 11.78 13.63
CA VAL A 161 -8.34 11.22 14.03
C VAL A 161 -8.52 9.81 14.59
N TYR A 162 -7.72 8.89 14.11
CA TYR A 162 -7.56 7.54 14.66
C TYR A 162 -6.25 7.50 15.46
N PRO A 163 -6.31 7.63 16.79
CA PRO A 163 -5.12 7.53 17.65
C PRO A 163 -4.55 6.12 17.60
N ILE A 164 -3.30 5.97 17.15
CA ILE A 164 -2.62 4.68 17.12
C ILE A 164 -1.25 4.74 17.79
N ALA A 165 -0.83 3.62 18.36
CA ALA A 165 0.44 3.50 19.07
C ALA A 165 1.48 2.76 18.21
N MET A 166 1.95 3.39 17.14
CA MET A 166 2.88 2.80 16.20
C MET A 166 4.33 2.87 16.71
N LEU A 167 4.64 3.87 17.52
CA LEU A 167 6.00 4.13 18.02
C LEU A 167 6.29 3.47 19.39
N GLY A 168 5.51 2.46 19.75
CA GLY A 168 5.83 1.61 20.89
C GLY A 168 5.07 1.91 22.20
N PRO A 169 5.57 1.40 23.35
CA PRO A 169 4.84 1.37 24.61
C PRO A 169 4.47 2.75 25.14
N GLU A 170 5.34 3.73 24.99
CA GLU A 170 5.09 5.11 25.44
C GLU A 170 3.95 5.77 24.64
N SER A 171 3.87 5.52 23.32
CA SER A 171 2.73 5.97 22.52
C SER A 171 1.44 5.30 22.99
N ARG A 172 1.50 4.00 23.32
CA ARG A 172 0.35 3.23 23.81
C ARG A 172 -0.19 3.84 25.11
N LYS A 173 0.70 4.21 26.03
CA LYS A 173 0.30 4.86 27.27
C LYS A 173 -0.45 6.17 26.99
N VAL A 174 0.11 7.04 26.15
CA VAL A 174 -0.49 8.32 25.80
C VAL A 174 -1.83 8.14 25.07
N VAL A 175 -1.90 7.24 24.10
CA VAL A 175 -3.16 6.94 23.38
C VAL A 175 -4.24 6.48 24.35
N ARG A 176 -3.90 5.57 25.28
CA ARG A 176 -4.83 5.12 26.32
C ARG A 176 -5.32 6.27 27.21
N ASP A 177 -4.39 7.06 27.76
CA ASP A 177 -4.72 8.16 28.66
C ASP A 177 -5.63 9.19 27.96
N ILE A 178 -5.39 9.47 26.68
CA ILE A 178 -6.25 10.34 25.87
C ILE A 178 -7.62 9.71 25.62
N SER A 179 -7.65 8.43 25.17
CA SER A 179 -8.91 7.73 24.86
C SER A 179 -9.82 7.57 26.07
N CYS A 180 -9.24 7.50 27.26
CA CYS A 180 -9.96 7.40 28.53
C CYS A 180 -10.36 8.76 29.10
N SER A 181 -9.90 9.85 28.50
CA SER A 181 -10.28 11.19 28.93
C SER A 181 -11.74 11.51 28.53
N PRO A 182 -12.57 12.05 29.43
CA PRO A 182 -13.90 12.53 29.03
C PRO A 182 -13.90 13.59 27.93
N GLN A 183 -12.76 14.23 27.71
CA GLN A 183 -12.54 15.26 26.73
C GLN A 183 -11.38 14.87 25.79
N ALA A 184 -11.46 13.69 25.18
CA ALA A 184 -10.39 13.12 24.37
C ALA A 184 -9.90 14.06 23.25
N SER A 185 -10.80 14.78 22.59
CA SER A 185 -10.45 15.75 21.53
C SER A 185 -9.61 16.92 22.04
N ILE A 186 -9.93 17.42 23.24
CA ILE A 186 -9.16 18.49 23.88
C ILE A 186 -7.80 17.95 24.35
N ALA A 187 -7.79 16.78 24.99
CA ALA A 187 -6.57 16.15 25.47
C ALA A 187 -5.60 15.83 24.32
N TRP A 188 -6.12 15.36 23.17
CA TRP A 188 -5.34 15.12 21.97
C TRP A 188 -4.61 16.37 21.49
N ARG A 189 -5.34 17.47 21.25
CA ARG A 189 -4.74 18.72 20.77
C ARG A 189 -3.77 19.33 21.78
N LYS A 190 -4.13 19.37 23.06
CA LYS A 190 -3.22 19.83 24.11
C LYS A 190 -1.91 19.06 24.13
N TYR A 191 -1.97 17.73 23.94
CA TYR A 191 -0.76 16.93 23.93
C TYR A 191 0.07 17.15 22.64
N LEU A 192 -0.56 17.15 21.46
CA LEU A 192 0.17 17.26 20.21
C LEU A 192 0.69 18.67 19.93
N ILE A 193 -0.08 19.70 20.28
CA ILE A 193 0.24 21.10 19.97
C ILE A 193 1.02 21.74 21.12
N ASP A 194 0.50 21.60 22.34
CA ASP A 194 1.02 22.32 23.51
C ASP A 194 2.00 21.47 24.34
N ASN A 195 2.17 20.19 24.01
CA ASN A 195 2.93 19.19 24.78
C ASN A 195 2.45 19.02 26.23
N ILE A 196 1.17 19.28 26.50
CA ILE A 196 0.55 19.10 27.83
C ILE A 196 0.14 17.63 27.98
N PRO A 197 0.72 16.86 28.91
CA PRO A 197 0.37 15.45 29.10
C PRO A 197 -1.13 15.28 29.44
N PRO A 198 -1.79 14.23 28.88
CA PRO A 198 -3.15 13.90 29.29
C PRO A 198 -3.17 13.45 30.75
N PRO A 199 -4.31 13.59 31.44
CA PRO A 199 -4.48 12.99 32.76
C PRO A 199 -4.21 11.48 32.69
N ALA A 200 -3.52 10.95 33.71
CA ALA A 200 -3.30 9.51 33.77
C ALA A 200 -4.64 8.76 33.86
N SER A 201 -4.83 7.73 33.06
CA SER A 201 -6.03 6.90 33.13
C SER A 201 -5.95 5.92 34.29
N ASP A 202 -7.10 5.66 34.93
CA ASP A 202 -7.27 4.54 35.86
C ASP A 202 -7.56 3.26 35.04
N ASP A 203 -6.60 2.35 34.98
CA ASP A 203 -6.69 1.11 34.18
C ASP A 203 -7.90 0.23 34.56
N ALA A 204 -8.36 0.32 35.84
CA ALA A 204 -9.51 -0.45 36.29
C ALA A 204 -10.85 0.08 35.73
N LYS A 205 -10.88 1.32 35.26
CA LYS A 205 -12.11 2.02 34.82
C LYS A 205 -12.18 2.28 33.31
N CYS A 206 -11.09 2.07 32.59
CA CYS A 206 -11.04 2.35 31.17
C CYS A 206 -10.57 1.14 30.37
N ASP A 207 -11.44 0.68 29.45
CA ASP A 207 -11.09 -0.33 28.46
C ASP A 207 -10.56 0.34 27.17
N ALA A 208 -9.24 0.32 27.01
CA ALA A 208 -8.58 0.88 25.82
C ALA A 208 -8.62 -0.06 24.60
N LYS A 209 -9.52 -1.06 24.56
CA LYS A 209 -9.65 -1.99 23.42
C LYS A 209 -9.83 -1.29 22.08
N ASP A 210 -10.54 -0.16 22.07
CA ASP A 210 -10.75 0.60 20.84
C ASP A 210 -9.42 1.11 20.25
N ALA A 211 -8.45 1.51 21.08
CA ALA A 211 -7.12 1.89 20.61
C ALA A 211 -6.35 0.72 19.98
N ASP A 212 -6.44 -0.47 20.56
CA ASP A 212 -5.82 -1.69 19.99
C ASP A 212 -6.52 -2.12 18.69
N ASN A 213 -7.84 -1.97 18.62
CA ASN A 213 -8.62 -2.20 17.40
C ASN A 213 -8.20 -1.24 16.29
N LEU A 214 -8.00 0.05 16.60
CA LEU A 214 -7.54 1.04 15.62
C LEU A 214 -6.12 0.76 15.14
N LEU A 215 -5.23 0.29 16.00
CA LEU A 215 -3.90 -0.15 15.60
C LEU A 215 -3.96 -1.40 14.69
N SER A 216 -4.86 -2.33 14.94
CA SER A 216 -5.09 -3.50 14.08
C SER A 216 -5.65 -3.07 12.73
N LEU A 217 -6.66 -2.21 12.71
CA LEU A 217 -7.22 -1.63 11.49
C LEU A 217 -6.16 -0.91 10.67
N SER A 218 -5.27 -0.15 11.30
CA SER A 218 -4.19 0.53 10.58
C SER A 218 -3.30 -0.44 9.81
N ARG A 219 -3.01 -1.61 10.39
CA ARG A 219 -2.22 -2.67 9.73
C ARG A 219 -2.99 -3.31 8.58
N GLU A 220 -4.29 -3.55 8.74
CA GLU A 220 -5.16 -4.10 7.70
C GLU A 220 -5.23 -3.17 6.50
N LEU A 221 -5.33 -1.86 6.75
CA LEU A 221 -5.32 -0.82 5.72
C LEU A 221 -3.93 -0.54 5.15
N GLY A 222 -2.88 -1.22 5.61
CA GLY A 222 -1.51 -1.03 5.14
C GLY A 222 -0.93 0.35 5.50
N VAL A 223 -1.30 0.88 6.66
CA VAL A 223 -0.69 2.11 7.21
C VAL A 223 0.72 1.78 7.68
N GLY A 224 1.72 2.12 6.87
CA GLY A 224 3.14 1.84 7.15
C GLY A 224 3.87 2.97 7.90
N GLY A 225 3.20 4.10 8.16
CA GLY A 225 3.78 5.25 8.84
C GLY A 225 2.73 6.28 9.25
N THR A 226 3.11 7.20 10.13
CA THR A 226 2.23 8.26 10.61
C THR A 226 2.81 9.66 10.33
N PRO A 227 1.94 10.63 10.03
CA PRO A 227 0.51 10.50 9.80
C PRO A 227 0.19 9.84 8.45
N THR A 228 -0.92 9.10 8.36
CA THR A 228 -1.52 8.66 7.10
C THR A 228 -2.95 9.21 7.04
N LEU A 229 -3.25 9.93 5.96
CA LEU A 229 -4.54 10.56 5.72
C LEU A 229 -5.33 9.74 4.70
N PHE A 230 -6.63 9.60 4.92
CA PHE A 230 -7.57 9.04 3.96
C PHE A 230 -8.65 10.07 3.63
N PHE A 231 -9.05 10.09 2.36
CA PHE A 231 -10.04 11.00 1.83
C PHE A 231 -11.31 10.26 1.43
N GLU A 232 -12.42 10.97 1.27
CA GLU A 232 -13.73 10.36 0.96
C GLU A 232 -13.76 9.62 -0.38
N ASP A 233 -12.87 9.96 -1.32
CA ASP A 233 -12.69 9.23 -2.58
C ASP A 233 -11.93 7.90 -2.42
N GLY A 234 -11.61 7.53 -1.18
CA GLY A 234 -10.88 6.33 -0.80
C GLY A 234 -9.36 6.44 -0.94
N THR A 235 -8.84 7.50 -1.50
CA THR A 235 -7.39 7.68 -1.68
C THR A 235 -6.69 8.03 -0.38
N ARG A 236 -5.36 7.88 -0.37
CA ARG A 236 -4.55 8.21 0.81
C ARG A 236 -3.36 9.09 0.48
N MET A 237 -2.87 9.77 1.50
CA MET A 237 -1.59 10.48 1.50
C MET A 237 -0.82 10.12 2.77
N VAL A 238 0.52 10.00 2.68
CA VAL A 238 1.38 9.61 3.80
C VAL A 238 2.34 10.75 4.12
N GLY A 239 2.48 11.06 5.40
CA GLY A 239 3.36 12.11 5.91
C GLY A 239 2.66 13.42 6.23
N ALA A 240 3.39 14.32 6.90
CA ALA A 240 2.92 15.67 7.19
C ALA A 240 3.10 16.56 5.96
N LEU A 241 2.11 16.53 5.09
CA LEU A 241 2.07 17.35 3.87
C LEU A 241 1.64 18.79 4.19
N PRO A 242 2.00 19.77 3.33
CA PRO A 242 1.48 21.12 3.42
C PRO A 242 -0.05 21.13 3.44
N ILE A 243 -0.63 21.95 4.31
CA ILE A 243 -2.09 21.99 4.51
C ILE A 243 -2.86 22.28 3.22
N ASP A 244 -2.28 23.05 2.31
CA ASP A 244 -2.90 23.36 1.02
C ASP A 244 -3.05 22.11 0.13
N GLN A 245 -2.12 21.17 0.18
CA GLN A 245 -2.24 19.90 -0.53
C GLN A 245 -3.33 19.02 0.10
N VAL A 246 -3.41 18.99 1.42
CA VAL A 246 -4.49 18.27 2.14
C VAL A 246 -5.84 18.89 1.78
N ARG A 247 -5.95 20.22 1.81
CA ARG A 247 -7.17 20.97 1.44
C ARG A 247 -7.59 20.66 0.00
N GLN A 248 -6.67 20.78 -0.95
CA GLN A 248 -6.95 20.51 -2.36
C GLN A 248 -7.48 19.09 -2.57
N ARG A 249 -6.97 18.11 -1.82
CA ARG A 249 -7.44 16.72 -1.91
C ARG A 249 -8.77 16.52 -1.19
N ALA A 250 -8.96 17.11 -0.02
CA ALA A 250 -10.17 16.97 0.79
C ALA A 250 -11.43 17.55 0.11
N LEU A 251 -11.27 18.61 -0.68
CA LEU A 251 -12.37 19.35 -1.30
C LEU A 251 -12.69 18.90 -2.75
N ARG A 252 -12.03 17.88 -3.27
CA ARG A 252 -12.38 17.20 -4.52
C ARG A 252 -13.56 16.27 -4.31
#